data_6b19312cf6b414ac1c63cb668607d284
#
_entry.id   6b19312cf6b414ac1c63cb668607d284
#
_cell.length_a   1.000
_cell.length_b   1.000
_cell.length_c   1.000
_cell.angle_alpha   90.00
_cell.angle_beta   90.00
_cell.angle_gamma   90.00
#
_symmetry.space_group_name_H-M   'P 1'
#
loop_
_entity.id
_entity.type
_entity.pdbx_description
1 polymer ?
#
loop_
_entity_poly.entity_id
_entity_poly.type
_entity_poly.pdbx_seq_one_letter_code
_entity_poly.pdbx_strand_id
1 'polypeptide(L)'
;MAQDFERVLKSSIGTSATEIRAAANSDDAIIGMRFANKGTTAVTVDATVKNSSTSYYLIKDAPIPAGGSLELIDGGSKVVLQSGDSVEALSDTASAVDCILSVVDSIST
;
A
#
# COMPACT_ATOMS: atom_id res chain seq x y z
N MET A 1 -16.85 -4.06 -19.42
CA MET A 1 -15.88 -4.78 -18.62
C MET A 1 -16.26 -4.73 -17.14
N ALA A 2 -16.15 -5.85 -16.45
CA ALA A 2 -16.61 -5.92 -15.06
C ALA A 2 -15.58 -5.30 -14.12
N GLN A 3 -16.06 -4.58 -13.13
CA GLN A 3 -15.24 -4.12 -12.03
C GLN A 3 -15.20 -5.19 -10.97
N ASP A 4 -14.02 -5.44 -10.44
CA ASP A 4 -13.81 -6.47 -9.42
C ASP A 4 -13.24 -5.86 -8.16
N PHE A 5 -13.68 -6.36 -7.01
CA PHE A 5 -13.06 -6.06 -5.74
C PHE A 5 -11.93 -7.05 -5.54
N GLU A 6 -10.72 -6.55 -5.35
CA GLU A 6 -9.53 -7.38 -5.21
C GLU A 6 -8.74 -6.95 -4.00
N ARG A 7 -7.91 -7.86 -3.50
CA ARG A 7 -6.97 -7.54 -2.44
C ARG A 7 -5.57 -7.98 -2.80
N VAL A 8 -4.59 -7.30 -2.23
CA VAL A 8 -3.19 -7.70 -2.30
C VAL A 8 -2.71 -7.89 -0.87
N LEU A 9 -2.06 -9.01 -0.62
CA LEU A 9 -1.46 -9.34 0.67
C LEU A 9 0.05 -9.35 0.49
N LYS A 10 0.74 -8.55 1.30
CA LYS A 10 2.20 -8.53 1.27
C LYS A 10 2.72 -8.72 2.68
N SER A 11 3.42 -9.80 2.90
CA SER A 11 3.99 -10.13 4.18
C SER A 11 5.42 -9.62 4.28
N SER A 12 5.80 -9.18 5.48
CA SER A 12 7.21 -8.92 5.79
C SER A 12 7.85 -7.90 4.86
N ILE A 13 7.30 -6.69 4.88
CA ILE A 13 7.80 -5.57 4.07
C ILE A 13 9.27 -5.30 4.44
N GLY A 14 10.10 -5.06 3.42
CA GLY A 14 11.53 -4.81 3.60
C GLY A 14 11.85 -3.38 3.98
N THR A 15 13.15 -3.12 4.13
CA THR A 15 13.66 -1.78 4.46
C THR A 15 13.94 -0.94 3.21
N SER A 16 13.80 -1.52 2.04
CA SER A 16 13.85 -0.76 0.77
C SER A 16 12.48 -0.84 0.12
N ALA A 17 12.25 -0.03 -0.91
CA ALA A 17 10.95 0.03 -1.57
C ALA A 17 10.51 -1.37 -2.00
N THR A 18 9.37 -1.81 -1.49
CA THR A 18 8.80 -3.12 -1.75
C THR A 18 7.53 -2.92 -2.55
N GLU A 19 7.44 -3.57 -3.71
CA GLU A 19 6.26 -3.44 -4.55
C GLU A 19 5.08 -4.17 -3.91
N ILE A 20 4.01 -3.43 -3.64
CA ILE A 20 2.77 -3.98 -3.10
C ILE A 20 1.84 -4.35 -4.25
N ARG A 21 1.64 -3.42 -5.17
CA ARG A 21 0.82 -3.65 -6.37
C ARG A 21 1.63 -3.24 -7.59
N ALA A 22 1.83 -4.18 -8.49
CA ALA A 22 2.53 -3.92 -9.74
C ALA A 22 1.72 -2.99 -10.64
N ALA A 23 2.41 -2.30 -11.51
CA ALA A 23 1.76 -1.48 -12.54
C ALA A 23 0.85 -2.35 -13.39
N ALA A 24 -0.33 -1.84 -13.70
CA ALA A 24 -1.31 -2.55 -14.50
C ALA A 24 -1.78 -1.67 -15.65
N ASN A 25 -2.52 -2.25 -16.56
CA ASN A 25 -3.05 -1.54 -17.74
C ASN A 25 -4.49 -1.07 -17.51
N SER A 26 -4.90 -0.95 -16.27
CA SER A 26 -6.25 -0.53 -15.92
C SER A 26 -6.21 0.61 -14.94
N ASP A 27 -7.31 1.33 -14.86
CA ASP A 27 -7.51 2.35 -13.82
C ASP A 27 -8.23 1.70 -12.66
N ASP A 28 -7.67 1.84 -11.47
CA ASP A 28 -8.17 1.18 -10.27
C ASP A 28 -8.35 2.21 -9.16
N ALA A 29 -9.13 1.88 -8.15
CA ALA A 29 -9.25 2.71 -6.96
C ALA A 29 -8.82 1.90 -5.74
N ILE A 30 -7.92 2.48 -4.94
CA ILE A 30 -7.58 1.91 -3.64
C ILE A 30 -8.68 2.34 -2.67
N ILE A 31 -9.35 1.38 -2.07
CA ILE A 31 -10.42 1.65 -1.12
C ILE A 31 -10.03 1.32 0.32
N GLY A 32 -8.90 0.65 0.52
CA GLY A 32 -8.38 0.37 1.84
C GLY A 32 -6.91 0.01 1.78
N MET A 33 -6.14 0.44 2.77
CA MET A 33 -4.75 0.08 2.89
C MET A 33 -4.38 0.06 4.36
N ARG A 34 -3.90 -1.08 4.84
CA ARG A 34 -3.58 -1.29 6.24
C ARG A 34 -2.19 -1.90 6.38
N PHE A 35 -1.45 -1.39 7.36
CA PHE A 35 -0.17 -1.97 7.77
C PHE A 35 -0.32 -2.50 9.19
N ALA A 36 0.19 -3.70 9.43
CA ALA A 36 0.20 -4.29 10.76
C ALA A 36 1.63 -4.55 11.19
N ASN A 37 2.00 -4.08 12.38
CA ASN A 37 3.31 -4.32 12.96
C ASN A 37 3.23 -5.59 13.81
N LYS A 38 3.79 -6.68 13.30
CA LYS A 38 3.80 -7.96 14.02
C LYS A 38 5.07 -8.18 14.81
N GLY A 39 5.94 -7.17 14.88
CA GLY A 39 7.17 -7.23 15.64
C GLY A 39 6.96 -6.86 17.10
N THR A 40 8.08 -6.78 17.83
CA THR A 40 8.08 -6.51 19.27
C THR A 40 8.50 -5.09 19.61
N THR A 41 8.85 -4.29 18.60
CA THR A 41 9.22 -2.87 18.80
C THR A 41 8.41 -2.02 17.84
N ALA A 42 8.29 -0.73 18.15
CA ALA A 42 7.65 0.23 17.27
C ALA A 42 8.45 0.38 15.97
N VAL A 43 7.76 0.58 14.87
CA VAL A 43 8.39 0.76 13.54
C VAL A 43 7.78 1.99 12.86
N THR A 44 8.43 2.44 11.78
CA THR A 44 7.84 3.45 10.91
C THR A 44 7.68 2.85 9.51
N VAL A 45 6.66 3.33 8.77
CA VAL A 45 6.41 2.89 7.41
C VAL A 45 6.26 4.08 6.49
N ASP A 46 6.65 3.87 5.23
CA ASP A 46 6.39 4.78 4.13
C ASP A 46 5.56 4.05 3.10
N ALA A 47 4.65 4.75 2.44
CA ALA A 47 3.89 4.20 1.33
C ALA A 47 3.86 5.23 0.21
N THR A 48 4.04 4.76 -1.02
CA THR A 48 4.12 5.63 -2.19
C THR A 48 3.32 5.06 -3.35
N VAL A 49 2.84 5.96 -4.20
CA VAL A 49 2.40 5.63 -5.54
C VAL A 49 3.52 6.02 -6.49
N LYS A 50 3.95 5.10 -7.33
CA LYS A 50 5.03 5.35 -8.26
C LYS A 50 4.48 5.43 -9.68
N ASN A 51 4.76 6.55 -10.35
CA ASN A 51 4.42 6.74 -11.75
C ASN A 51 5.72 6.98 -12.51
N SER A 52 6.01 6.12 -13.47
CA SER A 52 7.28 6.10 -14.18
C SER A 52 8.43 5.94 -13.17
N SER A 53 9.32 6.91 -13.04
CA SER A 53 10.42 6.84 -12.08
C SER A 53 10.22 7.76 -10.89
N THR A 54 9.04 8.34 -10.73
CA THR A 54 8.77 9.28 -9.65
C THR A 54 7.82 8.66 -8.63
N SER A 55 8.19 8.72 -7.36
CA SER A 55 7.37 8.23 -6.26
C SER A 55 6.69 9.38 -5.56
N TYR A 56 5.41 9.22 -5.30
CA TYR A 56 4.59 10.19 -4.59
C TYR A 56 4.14 9.58 -3.27
N TYR A 57 4.45 10.24 -2.16
CA TYR A 57 4.16 9.69 -0.84
C TYR A 57 2.68 9.74 -0.51
N LEU A 58 2.13 8.59 -0.11
CA LEU A 58 0.85 8.53 0.58
C LEU A 58 1.07 8.86 2.05
N ILE A 59 2.16 8.34 2.62
CA ILE A 59 2.57 8.65 3.98
C ILE A 59 4.07 8.41 4.11
N LYS A 60 4.70 9.16 4.99
CA LYS A 60 6.14 9.04 5.25
C LYS A 60 6.40 8.99 6.75
N ASP A 61 7.23 8.02 7.16
CA ASP A 61 7.67 7.85 8.56
C ASP A 61 6.49 7.75 9.53
N ALA A 62 5.43 7.05 9.15
CA ALA A 62 4.28 6.86 10.00
C ALA A 62 4.60 5.82 11.09
N PRO A 63 4.45 6.15 12.38
CA PRO A 63 4.79 5.21 13.43
C PRO A 63 3.68 4.20 13.66
N ILE A 64 4.06 2.95 13.89
CA ILE A 64 3.14 1.89 14.27
C ILE A 64 3.71 1.21 15.53
N PRO A 65 2.99 1.24 16.65
CA PRO A 65 3.48 0.59 17.87
C PRO A 65 3.53 -0.92 17.68
N ALA A 66 4.32 -1.59 18.54
CA ALA A 66 4.40 -3.04 18.49
C ALA A 66 3.03 -3.66 18.68
N GLY A 67 2.68 -4.61 17.81
CA GLY A 67 1.37 -5.25 17.82
C GLY A 67 0.23 -4.39 17.33
N GLY A 68 0.50 -3.16 16.90
CA GLY A 68 -0.52 -2.23 16.41
C GLY A 68 -0.68 -2.27 14.91
N SER A 69 -1.60 -1.44 14.41
CA SER A 69 -1.83 -1.32 12.98
C SER A 69 -2.10 0.14 12.63
N LEU A 70 -1.89 0.44 11.34
CA LEU A 70 -2.18 1.75 10.77
C LEU A 70 -3.12 1.55 9.59
N GLU A 71 -4.29 2.16 9.64
CA GLU A 71 -5.19 2.21 8.50
C GLU A 71 -4.91 3.49 7.73
N LEU A 72 -4.14 3.37 6.65
CA LEU A 72 -3.75 4.52 5.85
C LEU A 72 -4.90 5.01 4.99
N ILE A 73 -5.66 4.08 4.41
CA ILE A 73 -6.83 4.38 3.60
C ILE A 73 -7.98 3.56 4.15
N ASP A 74 -9.07 4.23 4.55
CA ASP A 74 -10.14 3.59 5.29
C ASP A 74 -11.50 3.68 4.60
N GLY A 75 -11.50 3.92 3.30
CA GLY A 75 -12.74 4.04 2.54
C GLY A 75 -13.31 5.45 2.48
N GLY A 76 -12.93 6.32 3.41
CA GLY A 76 -13.30 7.74 3.34
C GLY A 76 -12.44 8.54 2.38
N SER A 77 -11.22 8.08 2.19
CA SER A 77 -10.25 8.68 1.27
C SER A 77 -9.83 7.64 0.26
N LYS A 78 -10.24 7.80 -0.97
CA LYS A 78 -9.87 6.87 -2.02
C LYS A 78 -8.69 7.41 -2.80
N VAL A 79 -7.84 6.52 -3.28
CA VAL A 79 -6.71 6.86 -4.13
C VAL A 79 -6.91 6.19 -5.48
N VAL A 80 -6.89 6.98 -6.53
CA VAL A 80 -7.05 6.45 -7.89
C VAL A 80 -5.67 6.12 -8.45
N LEU A 81 -5.54 4.92 -8.99
CA LEU A 81 -4.36 4.48 -9.72
C LEU A 81 -4.72 4.45 -11.20
N GLN A 82 -3.92 5.09 -12.01
CA GLN A 82 -4.08 5.03 -13.45
C GLN A 82 -3.14 3.99 -14.03
N SER A 83 -3.39 3.66 -15.28
CA SER A 83 -2.56 2.69 -16.00
C SER A 83 -1.09 3.07 -15.86
N GLY A 84 -0.26 2.12 -15.46
CA GLY A 84 1.17 2.32 -15.28
C GLY A 84 1.59 2.69 -13.86
N ASP A 85 0.64 2.97 -12.97
CA ASP A 85 0.98 3.30 -11.58
C ASP A 85 1.18 2.03 -10.76
N SER A 86 2.15 2.07 -9.85
CA SER A 86 2.37 0.99 -8.89
C SER A 86 2.34 1.53 -7.47
N VAL A 87 2.16 0.65 -6.50
CA VAL A 87 2.16 1.01 -5.08
C VAL A 87 3.33 0.31 -4.42
N GLU A 88 4.12 1.07 -3.67
CA GLU A 88 5.28 0.55 -2.95
C GLU A 88 5.22 0.97 -1.49
N ALA A 89 5.88 0.21 -0.65
CA ALA A 89 5.98 0.52 0.78
C ALA A 89 7.31 0.04 1.32
N LEU A 90 7.73 0.63 2.42
CA LEU A 90 8.90 0.17 3.16
C LEU A 90 8.73 0.45 4.65
N SER A 91 9.53 -0.25 5.44
CA SER A 91 9.55 -0.10 6.89
C SER A 91 10.99 0.12 7.32
N ASP A 92 11.18 0.75 8.49
CA ASP A 92 12.53 0.91 9.04
C ASP A 92 13.07 -0.40 9.64
N THR A 93 12.22 -1.44 9.74
CA THR A 93 12.60 -2.73 10.31
C THR A 93 12.15 -3.84 9.38
N ALA A 94 13.09 -4.69 8.96
CA ALA A 94 12.80 -5.79 8.06
C ALA A 94 11.90 -6.82 8.72
N SER A 95 10.98 -7.38 7.95
CA SER A 95 10.12 -8.50 8.35
C SER A 95 9.19 -8.21 9.52
N ALA A 96 8.92 -6.94 9.83
CA ALA A 96 8.07 -6.58 10.95
C ALA A 96 6.66 -6.18 10.53
N VAL A 97 6.45 -5.80 9.27
CA VAL A 97 5.20 -5.19 8.83
C VAL A 97 4.57 -6.00 7.71
N ASP A 98 3.27 -6.26 7.85
CA ASP A 98 2.46 -6.83 6.76
C ASP A 98 1.55 -5.74 6.22
N CYS A 99 1.24 -5.81 4.93
CA CYS A 99 0.36 -4.84 4.27
C CYS A 99 -0.81 -5.56 3.61
N ILE A 100 -1.99 -5.00 3.80
CA ILE A 100 -3.21 -5.46 3.12
C ILE A 100 -3.74 -4.28 2.32
N LEU A 101 -3.89 -4.48 1.02
CA LEU A 101 -4.38 -3.47 0.09
C LEU A 101 -5.68 -3.96 -0.53
N SER A 102 -6.72 -3.14 -0.48
CA SER A 102 -7.99 -3.45 -1.12
C SER A 102 -8.23 -2.48 -2.26
N VAL A 103 -8.57 -3.00 -3.43
CA VAL A 103 -8.77 -2.18 -4.62
C VAL A 103 -10.06 -2.58 -5.32
N VAL A 104 -10.62 -1.63 -6.07
CA VAL A 104 -11.63 -1.91 -7.08
C VAL A 104 -10.92 -1.79 -8.42
N ASP A 105 -10.94 -2.89 -9.16
CA ASP A 105 -10.23 -3.00 -10.43
C ASP A 105 -11.08 -2.43 -11.56
N SER A 106 -10.43 -1.89 -12.56
CA SER A 106 -11.04 -1.47 -13.83
C SER A 106 -12.23 -0.53 -13.64
N ILE A 107 -12.03 0.53 -12.86
CA ILE A 107 -13.11 1.48 -12.56
C ILE A 107 -13.47 2.39 -13.73
N SER A 108 -12.63 2.43 -14.75
CA SER A 108 -12.78 3.37 -15.86
C SER A 108 -12.60 2.61 -17.17
N THR A 109 -13.62 1.85 -17.54
CA THR A 109 -13.54 1.01 -18.74
C THR A 109 -14.61 1.37 -19.81
#